data_ae07835e41714143bb1fbf8f9aacb5f8
#
_entry.id   ae07835e41714143bb1fbf8f9aacb5f8
#
_cell.length_a   1.000
_cell.length_b   1.000
_cell.length_c   1.000
_cell.angle_alpha   90.00
_cell.angle_beta   90.00
_cell.angle_gamma   90.00
#
_symmetry.space_group_name_H-M   'P 1'
#
loop_
_entity.id
_entity.type
_entity.pdbx_description
1 polymer ?
#
loop_
_entity_poly.entity_id
_entity_poly.type
_entity_poly.pdbx_seq_one_letter_code
_entity_poly.pdbx_strand_id
1 'polypeptide(L)'
;MNANLIEKKDTEDLYPKKQDRHLSSKSKAELLTEVPEESVWLSNFISANTKRTYLFAIQKFIAFHEITSVDDLPRVDQAHIITWRNDLIDRGATPRTVNARISAISSLFKHLCEKQVTHRNPTIGVKRPRINASEVKSPVLTPKQVRKMLEIPDPDTLKGSRDRAILHILFYSGCRISEISSLKVKDFYEDGGYWVLVFVVKGGKRNRLAIHQEL
;
A
#
# COMPACT_ATOMS: atom_id res chain seq x y z
N MET A 1 6.18 43.24 37.50
CA MET A 1 7.58 42.84 37.32
C MET A 1 7.59 41.57 36.48
N ASN A 2 8.26 41.64 35.37
CA ASN A 2 8.71 40.62 34.43
C ASN A 2 7.68 39.74 33.70
N ALA A 3 7.33 40.23 32.54
CA ALA A 3 6.88 39.47 31.40
C ALA A 3 8.04 38.60 30.89
N ASN A 4 7.76 37.33 30.58
CA ASN A 4 8.66 36.50 29.81
C ASN A 4 8.09 36.30 28.42
N LEU A 5 8.81 36.89 27.46
CA LEU A 5 8.67 36.71 26.04
C LEU A 5 8.91 35.23 25.68
N ILE A 6 7.94 34.60 25.06
CA ILE A 6 8.13 33.35 24.30
C ILE A 6 8.42 33.78 22.87
N GLU A 7 9.69 33.71 22.48
CA GLU A 7 10.15 33.88 21.11
C GLU A 7 9.47 32.87 20.20
N LYS A 8 8.79 33.38 19.18
CA LYS A 8 8.38 32.61 18.00
C LYS A 8 9.67 32.23 17.25
N LYS A 9 10.05 30.98 17.34
CA LYS A 9 11.01 30.40 16.42
C LYS A 9 10.35 30.22 15.06
N ASP A 10 10.89 30.96 14.10
CA ASP A 10 10.49 30.88 12.70
C ASP A 10 10.70 29.50 12.14
N THR A 11 9.63 28.96 11.54
CA THR A 11 9.57 27.65 10.90
C THR A 11 10.11 27.66 9.46
N GLU A 12 10.93 28.66 9.10
CA GLU A 12 11.47 28.83 7.73
C GLU A 12 12.74 28.00 7.43
N ASP A 13 13.37 27.35 8.41
CA ASP A 13 14.64 26.63 8.20
C ASP A 13 14.50 25.14 7.90
N LEU A 14 13.28 24.63 7.62
CA LEU A 14 13.07 23.19 7.36
C LEU A 14 13.10 22.79 5.88
N TYR A 15 13.30 23.73 4.96
CA TYR A 15 13.50 23.42 3.54
C TYR A 15 14.85 23.94 3.08
N PRO A 16 15.73 23.09 2.53
CA PRO A 16 16.98 23.56 1.96
C PRO A 16 16.67 24.54 0.82
N LYS A 17 17.16 25.78 0.96
CA LYS A 17 17.11 26.80 -0.09
C LYS A 17 17.63 26.17 -1.38
N LYS A 18 16.85 26.30 -2.47
CA LYS A 18 17.29 25.97 -3.82
C LYS A 18 18.63 26.68 -4.09
N GLN A 19 19.70 25.92 -4.02
CA GLN A 19 20.96 26.36 -4.61
C GLN A 19 20.75 26.33 -6.13
N ASP A 20 20.81 27.51 -6.75
CA ASP A 20 20.97 27.66 -8.18
C ASP A 20 22.31 27.03 -8.59
N ARG A 21 22.28 25.72 -8.85
CA ARG A 21 23.38 25.05 -9.54
C ARG A 21 23.24 25.42 -11.01
N HIS A 22 24.23 26.07 -11.56
CA HIS A 22 24.49 26.16 -12.98
C HIS A 22 24.40 24.77 -13.57
N LEU A 23 23.21 24.39 -14.04
CA LEU A 23 22.96 23.15 -14.74
C LEU A 23 23.59 23.28 -16.12
N SER A 24 24.71 22.58 -16.34
CA SER A 24 25.21 22.22 -17.65
C SER A 24 24.02 21.81 -18.54
N SER A 25 24.00 22.27 -19.78
CA SER A 25 22.91 22.23 -20.74
C SER A 25 22.57 20.83 -21.26
N LYS A 26 22.37 19.85 -20.37
CA LYS A 26 21.79 18.57 -20.75
C LYS A 26 20.32 18.78 -21.09
N SER A 27 19.88 18.24 -22.20
CA SER A 27 18.48 18.27 -22.58
C SER A 27 17.63 17.53 -21.54
N LYS A 28 16.35 17.92 -21.41
CA LYS A 28 15.42 17.25 -20.49
C LYS A 28 15.30 15.75 -20.79
N ALA A 29 15.53 15.35 -22.03
CA ALA A 29 15.56 13.96 -22.47
C ALA A 29 16.80 13.22 -21.92
N GLU A 30 17.97 13.86 -21.94
CA GLU A 30 19.21 13.27 -21.38
C GLU A 30 19.14 13.09 -19.87
N LEU A 31 18.50 14.01 -19.14
CA LEU A 31 18.26 13.86 -17.71
C LEU A 31 17.32 12.69 -17.37
N LEU A 32 16.38 12.36 -18.26
CA LEU A 32 15.49 11.21 -18.09
C LEU A 32 16.18 9.86 -18.33
N THR A 33 17.23 9.82 -19.14
CA THR A 33 18.03 8.58 -19.37
C THR A 33 18.95 8.24 -18.20
N GLU A 34 19.18 9.16 -17.27
CA GLU A 34 19.99 8.94 -16.06
C GLU A 34 19.18 8.42 -14.87
N VAL A 35 17.85 8.24 -15.02
CA VAL A 35 17.01 7.70 -13.94
C VAL A 35 17.26 6.21 -13.78
N PRO A 36 17.64 5.72 -12.60
CA PRO A 36 17.84 4.28 -12.37
C PRO A 36 16.60 3.45 -12.73
N GLU A 37 16.79 2.29 -13.37
CA GLU A 37 15.70 1.46 -13.87
C GLU A 37 14.75 0.95 -12.78
N GLU A 38 15.23 0.74 -11.56
CA GLU A 38 14.40 0.40 -10.42
C GLU A 38 13.45 1.56 -10.03
N SER A 39 13.88 2.80 -10.22
CA SER A 39 13.04 3.99 -10.00
C SER A 39 12.00 4.13 -11.10
N VAL A 40 12.35 3.84 -12.34
CA VAL A 40 11.43 3.79 -13.49
C VAL A 40 10.37 2.71 -13.25
N TRP A 41 10.81 1.50 -12.90
CA TRP A 41 9.91 0.39 -12.56
C TRP A 41 8.96 0.74 -11.42
N LEU A 42 9.48 1.31 -10.33
CA LEU A 42 8.66 1.68 -9.17
C LEU A 42 7.64 2.77 -9.54
N SER A 43 8.02 3.72 -10.39
CA SER A 43 7.15 4.81 -10.83
C SER A 43 5.99 4.35 -11.70
N ASN A 44 6.13 3.22 -12.38
CA ASN A 44 5.10 2.63 -13.22
C ASN A 44 3.88 2.10 -12.42
N PHE A 45 4.00 1.88 -11.12
CA PHE A 45 2.86 1.51 -10.30
C PHE A 45 2.00 2.74 -9.95
N ILE A 46 0.72 2.68 -10.25
CA ILE A 46 -0.23 3.78 -9.94
C ILE A 46 -0.54 3.81 -8.43
N SER A 47 -0.66 2.64 -7.79
CA SER A 47 -1.04 2.53 -6.39
C SER A 47 0.15 2.81 -5.46
N ALA A 48 0.04 3.86 -4.63
CA ALA A 48 1.03 4.17 -3.60
C ALA A 48 1.25 3.01 -2.62
N ASN A 49 0.20 2.25 -2.32
CA ASN A 49 0.29 1.09 -1.43
C ASN A 49 1.10 -0.05 -2.07
N THR A 50 0.92 -0.29 -3.36
CA THR A 50 1.72 -1.26 -4.12
C THR A 50 3.18 -0.83 -4.17
N LYS A 51 3.46 0.45 -4.47
CA LYS A 51 4.82 1.00 -4.44
C LYS A 51 5.51 0.72 -3.12
N ARG A 52 4.86 1.09 -2.00
CA ARG A 52 5.42 0.91 -0.65
C ARG A 52 5.68 -0.57 -0.33
N THR A 53 4.73 -1.45 -0.66
CA THR A 53 4.86 -2.89 -0.37
C THR A 53 5.99 -3.52 -1.18
N TYR A 54 6.11 -3.14 -2.45
CA TYR A 54 7.14 -3.67 -3.34
C TYR A 54 8.52 -3.13 -2.97
N LEU A 55 8.61 -1.81 -2.73
CA LEU A 55 9.85 -1.20 -2.27
C LEU A 55 10.36 -1.86 -0.98
N PHE A 56 9.48 -2.06 -0.01
CA PHE A 56 9.84 -2.75 1.24
C PHE A 56 10.39 -4.16 1.00
N ALA A 57 9.75 -4.93 0.10
CA ALA A 57 10.20 -6.30 -0.20
C ALA A 57 11.59 -6.30 -0.86
N ILE A 58 11.85 -5.35 -1.78
CA ILE A 58 13.14 -5.21 -2.45
C ILE A 58 14.23 -4.78 -1.48
N GLN A 59 13.96 -3.77 -0.65
CA GLN A 59 14.93 -3.33 0.38
C GLN A 59 15.33 -4.47 1.32
N LYS A 60 14.36 -5.32 1.72
CA LYS A 60 14.65 -6.49 2.56
C LYS A 60 15.46 -7.56 1.83
N PHE A 61 15.22 -7.74 0.53
CA PHE A 61 16.01 -8.68 -0.30
C PHE A 61 17.44 -8.18 -0.50
N ILE A 62 17.61 -6.91 -0.85
CA ILE A 62 18.91 -6.26 -1.03
C ILE A 62 19.72 -6.32 0.26
N ALA A 63 19.11 -5.98 1.41
CA ALA A 63 19.78 -6.03 2.70
C ALA A 63 20.15 -7.45 3.12
N PHE A 64 19.35 -8.47 2.78
CA PHE A 64 19.62 -9.85 3.11
C PHE A 64 20.83 -10.41 2.34
N HIS A 65 20.99 -10.00 1.09
CA HIS A 65 22.09 -10.44 0.22
C HIS A 65 23.26 -9.45 0.16
N GLU A 66 23.24 -8.40 0.99
CA GLU A 66 24.27 -7.36 1.01
C GLU A 66 24.59 -6.77 -0.36
N ILE A 67 23.55 -6.65 -1.20
CA ILE A 67 23.67 -6.04 -2.53
C ILE A 67 23.90 -4.55 -2.36
N THR A 68 25.02 -4.03 -2.86
CA THR A 68 25.42 -2.63 -2.67
C THR A 68 25.31 -1.81 -3.96
N SER A 69 25.26 -2.48 -5.12
CA SER A 69 25.18 -1.84 -6.43
C SER A 69 24.11 -2.47 -7.31
N VAL A 70 23.54 -1.67 -8.19
CA VAL A 70 22.65 -2.14 -9.27
C VAL A 70 23.39 -3.13 -10.21
N ASP A 71 24.69 -2.98 -10.36
CA ASP A 71 25.54 -3.85 -11.16
C ASP A 71 25.66 -5.28 -10.60
N ASP A 72 25.26 -5.50 -9.35
CA ASP A 72 25.20 -6.83 -8.74
C ASP A 72 23.92 -7.58 -9.08
N LEU A 73 22.86 -6.87 -9.51
CA LEU A 73 21.56 -7.49 -9.82
C LEU A 73 21.65 -8.56 -10.93
N PRO A 74 22.45 -8.42 -12.00
CA PRO A 74 22.62 -9.48 -12.99
C PRO A 74 23.21 -10.78 -12.44
N ARG A 75 23.89 -10.74 -11.29
CA ARG A 75 24.48 -11.90 -10.62
C ARG A 75 23.48 -12.67 -9.76
N VAL A 76 22.32 -12.07 -9.47
CA VAL A 76 21.27 -12.71 -8.67
C VAL A 76 20.69 -13.87 -9.47
N ASP A 77 20.77 -15.06 -8.89
CA ASP A 77 20.27 -16.30 -9.46
C ASP A 77 19.13 -16.93 -8.63
N GLN A 78 18.69 -18.10 -9.04
CA GLN A 78 17.63 -18.83 -8.38
C GLN A 78 17.99 -19.22 -6.93
N ALA A 79 19.27 -19.50 -6.65
CA ALA A 79 19.72 -19.88 -5.32
C ALA A 79 19.54 -18.73 -4.33
N HIS A 80 19.80 -17.49 -4.73
CA HIS A 80 19.54 -16.31 -3.90
C HIS A 80 18.06 -16.19 -3.51
N ILE A 81 17.16 -16.43 -4.46
CA ILE A 81 15.72 -16.38 -4.17
C ILE A 81 15.30 -17.52 -3.24
N ILE A 82 15.83 -18.72 -3.42
CA ILE A 82 15.53 -19.88 -2.58
C ILE A 82 16.04 -19.65 -1.15
N THR A 83 17.26 -19.17 -0.99
CA THR A 83 17.86 -18.89 0.32
C THR A 83 17.03 -17.85 1.08
N TRP A 84 16.69 -16.73 0.43
CA TRP A 84 15.85 -15.72 1.04
C TRP A 84 14.44 -16.22 1.38
N ARG A 85 13.82 -17.01 0.50
CA ARG A 85 12.53 -17.65 0.78
C ARG A 85 12.60 -18.50 2.04
N ASN A 86 13.64 -19.33 2.17
CA ASN A 86 13.83 -20.22 3.31
C ASN A 86 14.04 -19.40 4.61
N ASP A 87 14.89 -18.38 4.60
CA ASP A 87 15.05 -17.45 5.72
C ASP A 87 13.72 -16.81 6.15
N LEU A 88 12.90 -16.40 5.20
CA LEU A 88 11.58 -15.85 5.52
C LEU A 88 10.67 -16.87 6.21
N ILE A 89 10.71 -18.13 5.77
CA ILE A 89 9.94 -19.23 6.37
C ILE A 89 10.47 -19.52 7.78
N ASP A 90 11.76 -19.62 7.95
CA ASP A 90 12.43 -19.92 9.24
C ASP A 90 12.15 -18.83 10.28
N ARG A 91 12.02 -17.58 9.85
CA ARG A 91 11.57 -16.44 10.68
C ARG A 91 10.06 -16.40 10.92
N GLY A 92 9.30 -17.40 10.51
CA GLY A 92 7.86 -17.52 10.76
C GLY A 92 6.99 -16.65 9.85
N ALA A 93 7.48 -16.21 8.69
CA ALA A 93 6.63 -15.48 7.74
C ALA A 93 5.57 -16.40 7.15
N THR A 94 4.32 -15.90 7.08
CA THR A 94 3.22 -16.67 6.51
C THR A 94 3.44 -16.95 5.01
N PRO A 95 2.92 -18.08 4.47
CA PRO A 95 2.98 -18.39 3.03
C PRO A 95 2.55 -17.23 2.14
N ARG A 96 1.50 -16.50 2.54
CA ARG A 96 1.00 -15.31 1.84
C ARG A 96 2.06 -14.20 1.79
N THR A 97 2.73 -13.94 2.90
CA THR A 97 3.79 -12.92 3.01
C THR A 97 4.99 -13.30 2.14
N VAL A 98 5.44 -14.55 2.21
CA VAL A 98 6.56 -15.05 1.39
C VAL A 98 6.23 -14.90 -0.10
N ASN A 99 5.03 -15.34 -0.51
CA ASN A 99 4.60 -15.25 -1.91
C ASN A 99 4.49 -13.80 -2.40
N ALA A 100 3.99 -12.89 -1.57
CA ALA A 100 3.89 -11.47 -1.91
C ALA A 100 5.30 -10.85 -2.12
N ARG A 101 6.25 -11.19 -1.26
CA ARG A 101 7.64 -10.71 -1.37
C ARG A 101 8.34 -11.25 -2.61
N ILE A 102 8.22 -12.56 -2.91
CA ILE A 102 8.75 -13.14 -4.14
C ILE A 102 8.11 -12.51 -5.38
N SER A 103 6.82 -12.17 -5.31
CA SER A 103 6.15 -11.50 -6.43
C SER A 103 6.68 -10.10 -6.70
N ALA A 104 7.08 -9.35 -5.66
CA ALA A 104 7.73 -8.06 -5.83
C ALA A 104 9.09 -8.20 -6.54
N ILE A 105 9.93 -9.16 -6.11
CA ILE A 105 11.21 -9.45 -6.76
C ILE A 105 10.98 -9.90 -8.21
N SER A 106 10.03 -10.80 -8.45
CA SER A 106 9.67 -11.27 -9.80
C SER A 106 9.28 -10.12 -10.72
N SER A 107 8.54 -9.15 -10.22
CA SER A 107 8.13 -7.97 -10.98
C SER A 107 9.31 -7.06 -11.34
N LEU A 108 10.23 -6.84 -10.40
CA LEU A 108 11.46 -6.08 -10.68
C LEU A 108 12.30 -6.76 -11.73
N PHE A 109 12.63 -8.05 -11.55
CA PHE A 109 13.46 -8.78 -12.50
C PHE A 109 12.80 -8.96 -13.87
N LYS A 110 11.47 -9.02 -13.93
CA LYS A 110 10.76 -8.96 -15.21
C LYS A 110 11.06 -7.65 -15.94
N HIS A 111 10.96 -6.52 -15.27
CA HIS A 111 11.28 -5.20 -15.84
C HIS A 111 12.75 -5.12 -16.27
N LEU A 112 13.69 -5.59 -15.43
CA LEU A 112 15.11 -5.60 -15.75
C LEU A 112 15.45 -6.48 -16.97
N CYS A 113 14.74 -7.60 -17.16
CA CYS A 113 14.85 -8.43 -18.37
C CYS A 113 14.32 -7.70 -19.61
N GLU A 114 13.18 -7.02 -19.50
CA GLU A 114 12.60 -6.21 -20.60
C GLU A 114 13.55 -5.08 -21.03
N LYS A 115 14.32 -4.56 -20.07
CA LYS A 115 15.37 -3.53 -20.29
C LYS A 115 16.75 -4.10 -20.65
N GLN A 116 16.86 -5.40 -20.78
CA GLN A 116 18.12 -6.11 -21.09
C GLN A 116 19.25 -5.89 -20.05
N VAL A 117 18.91 -5.43 -18.83
CA VAL A 117 19.84 -5.31 -17.70
C VAL A 117 20.21 -6.70 -17.16
N THR A 118 19.25 -7.63 -17.17
CA THR A 118 19.46 -9.03 -16.80
C THR A 118 18.98 -9.98 -17.90
N HIS A 119 19.63 -11.14 -18.03
CA HIS A 119 19.27 -12.10 -19.08
C HIS A 119 18.03 -12.95 -18.72
N ARG A 120 17.77 -13.15 -17.43
CA ARG A 120 16.64 -13.97 -16.96
C ARG A 120 16.12 -13.50 -15.61
N ASN A 121 14.86 -13.83 -15.36
CA ASN A 121 14.25 -13.58 -14.06
C ASN A 121 14.56 -14.76 -13.12
N PRO A 122 15.30 -14.53 -12.01
CA PRO A 122 15.76 -15.58 -11.09
C PRO A 122 14.62 -16.22 -10.29
N THR A 123 13.43 -15.66 -10.30
CA THR A 123 12.27 -16.22 -9.59
C THR A 123 11.57 -17.33 -10.37
N ILE A 124 11.89 -17.52 -11.65
CA ILE A 124 11.31 -18.56 -12.49
C ILE A 124 11.74 -19.93 -11.96
N GLY A 125 10.78 -20.84 -11.77
CA GLY A 125 11.02 -22.19 -11.25
C GLY A 125 11.19 -22.27 -9.73
N VAL A 126 11.21 -21.16 -8.99
CA VAL A 126 11.21 -21.17 -7.52
C VAL A 126 9.87 -21.66 -6.99
N LYS A 127 9.88 -22.77 -6.25
CA LYS A 127 8.69 -23.29 -5.58
C LYS A 127 8.22 -22.32 -4.50
N ARG A 128 6.95 -21.96 -4.54
CA ARG A 128 6.32 -21.07 -3.56
C ARG A 128 5.59 -21.88 -2.48
N PRO A 129 5.60 -21.42 -1.21
CA PRO A 129 4.81 -22.05 -0.15
C PRO A 129 3.33 -22.11 -0.54
N ARG A 130 2.70 -23.24 -0.25
CA ARG A 130 1.26 -23.42 -0.48
C ARG A 130 0.46 -22.60 0.53
N ILE A 131 -0.58 -21.94 0.05
CA ILE A 131 -1.54 -21.24 0.91
C ILE A 131 -2.71 -22.20 1.12
N ASN A 132 -2.86 -22.70 2.34
CA ASN A 132 -3.99 -23.52 2.70
C ASN A 132 -5.21 -22.61 2.94
N ALA A 133 -6.14 -22.59 2.02
CA ALA A 133 -7.35 -21.78 2.14
C ALA A 133 -8.19 -22.12 3.37
N SER A 134 -8.10 -23.36 3.86
CA SER A 134 -8.81 -23.84 5.06
C SER A 134 -8.24 -23.30 6.38
N GLU A 135 -7.00 -22.81 6.40
CA GLU A 135 -6.37 -22.26 7.62
C GLU A 135 -6.77 -20.79 7.89
N VAL A 136 -7.31 -20.11 6.88
CA VAL A 136 -7.77 -18.71 7.03
C VAL A 136 -9.24 -18.73 7.47
N LYS A 137 -9.51 -19.22 8.67
CA LYS A 137 -10.82 -19.02 9.30
C LYS A 137 -10.88 -17.61 9.87
N SER A 138 -11.40 -16.67 9.07
CA SER A 138 -11.89 -15.42 9.65
C SER A 138 -12.98 -15.78 10.66
N PRO A 139 -12.95 -15.26 11.90
CA PRO A 139 -14.01 -15.51 12.85
C PRO A 139 -15.34 -15.01 12.28
N VAL A 140 -16.31 -15.90 12.20
CA VAL A 140 -17.67 -15.54 11.79
C VAL A 140 -18.42 -15.06 13.03
N LEU A 141 -18.88 -13.81 13.01
CA LEU A 141 -19.66 -13.26 14.09
C LEU A 141 -21.10 -13.76 14.01
N THR A 142 -21.67 -14.15 15.14
CA THR A 142 -23.09 -14.44 15.26
C THR A 142 -23.90 -13.14 15.18
N PRO A 143 -25.20 -13.18 14.80
CA PRO A 143 -26.05 -11.99 14.78
C PRO A 143 -26.07 -11.22 16.12
N LYS A 144 -26.01 -11.94 17.25
CA LYS A 144 -25.93 -11.34 18.58
C LYS A 144 -24.63 -10.58 18.82
N GLN A 145 -23.50 -11.12 18.33
CA GLN A 145 -22.20 -10.46 18.43
C GLN A 145 -22.13 -9.22 17.53
N VAL A 146 -22.73 -9.29 16.32
CA VAL A 146 -22.82 -8.14 15.42
C VAL A 146 -23.62 -7.00 16.08
N ARG A 147 -24.81 -7.27 16.62
CA ARG A 147 -25.60 -6.24 17.32
C ARG A 147 -24.79 -5.61 18.43
N LYS A 148 -24.20 -6.41 19.32
CA LYS A 148 -23.33 -5.89 20.38
C LYS A 148 -22.22 -4.99 19.85
N MET A 149 -21.56 -5.37 18.76
CA MET A 149 -20.49 -4.58 18.14
C MET A 149 -21.00 -3.22 17.63
N LEU A 150 -22.18 -3.19 17.01
CA LEU A 150 -22.80 -1.98 16.49
C LEU A 150 -23.28 -1.03 17.59
N GLU A 151 -23.56 -1.55 18.79
CA GLU A 151 -23.99 -0.79 19.97
C GLU A 151 -22.83 -0.22 20.80
N ILE A 152 -21.58 -0.70 20.60
CA ILE A 152 -20.41 -0.25 21.40
C ILE A 152 -20.15 1.27 21.30
N PRO A 153 -20.20 1.91 20.12
CA PRO A 153 -19.93 3.34 20.03
C PRO A 153 -21.08 4.13 20.68
N ASP A 154 -20.73 5.02 21.61
CA ASP A 154 -21.67 5.90 22.33
C ASP A 154 -22.32 6.91 21.36
N PRO A 155 -23.64 6.82 21.10
CA PRO A 155 -24.33 7.68 20.13
C PRO A 155 -24.40 9.17 20.57
N ASP A 156 -24.19 9.46 21.85
CA ASP A 156 -24.31 10.82 22.39
C ASP A 156 -23.04 11.64 22.18
N THR A 157 -21.98 11.02 21.65
CA THR A 157 -20.73 11.68 21.28
C THR A 157 -20.55 11.78 19.77
N LEU A 158 -19.99 12.88 19.27
CA LEU A 158 -19.66 13.04 17.84
C LEU A 158 -18.77 11.90 17.30
N LYS A 159 -17.82 11.46 18.13
CA LYS A 159 -16.94 10.35 17.78
C LYS A 159 -17.73 9.05 17.70
N GLY A 160 -18.57 8.77 18.66
CA GLY A 160 -19.36 7.54 18.70
C GLY A 160 -20.40 7.48 17.60
N SER A 161 -21.10 8.58 17.30
CA SER A 161 -22.02 8.68 16.16
C SER A 161 -21.31 8.38 14.84
N ARG A 162 -20.12 8.97 14.61
CA ARG A 162 -19.28 8.67 13.43
C ARG A 162 -18.87 7.19 13.39
N ASP A 163 -18.35 6.65 14.49
CA ASP A 163 -17.84 5.29 14.55
C ASP A 163 -18.98 4.28 14.35
N ARG A 164 -20.17 4.57 14.88
CA ARG A 164 -21.39 3.79 14.66
C ARG A 164 -21.80 3.79 13.20
N ALA A 165 -21.83 4.94 12.53
CA ALA A 165 -22.13 5.04 11.10
C ALA A 165 -21.12 4.23 10.25
N ILE A 166 -19.83 4.32 10.56
CA ILE A 166 -18.78 3.54 9.89
C ILE A 166 -19.03 2.03 10.04
N LEU A 167 -19.31 1.55 11.25
CA LEU A 167 -19.56 0.14 11.51
C LEU A 167 -20.80 -0.36 10.78
N HIS A 168 -21.90 0.40 10.78
CA HIS A 168 -23.12 0.06 10.05
C HIS A 168 -22.84 -0.03 8.55
N ILE A 169 -22.20 0.98 7.94
CA ILE A 169 -21.85 0.95 6.53
C ILE A 169 -20.98 -0.28 6.19
N LEU A 170 -19.93 -0.56 6.99
CA LEU A 170 -19.09 -1.74 6.80
C LEU A 170 -19.87 -3.04 6.82
N PHE A 171 -20.76 -3.20 7.80
CA PHE A 171 -21.53 -4.41 8.01
C PHE A 171 -22.54 -4.65 6.89
N TYR A 172 -23.35 -3.64 6.55
CA TYR A 172 -24.42 -3.79 5.57
C TYR A 172 -23.94 -3.73 4.11
N SER A 173 -22.87 -2.99 3.82
CA SER A 173 -22.37 -2.87 2.44
C SER A 173 -21.25 -3.85 2.09
N GLY A 174 -20.53 -4.39 3.07
CA GLY A 174 -19.32 -5.18 2.85
C GLY A 174 -18.20 -4.40 2.16
N CYS A 175 -18.26 -3.07 2.13
CA CYS A 175 -17.25 -2.23 1.52
C CYS A 175 -15.92 -2.25 2.29
N ARG A 176 -14.84 -1.79 1.67
CA ARG A 176 -13.53 -1.72 2.31
C ARG A 176 -13.42 -0.44 3.14
N ILE A 177 -12.64 -0.49 4.24
CA ILE A 177 -12.40 0.69 5.07
C ILE A 177 -11.84 1.88 4.27
N SER A 178 -11.02 1.63 3.25
CA SER A 178 -10.48 2.66 2.36
C SER A 178 -11.56 3.32 1.48
N GLU A 179 -12.63 2.62 1.18
CA GLU A 179 -13.78 3.13 0.41
C GLU A 179 -14.60 4.08 1.29
N ILE A 180 -14.80 3.73 2.57
CA ILE A 180 -15.48 4.61 3.54
C ILE A 180 -14.63 5.84 3.85
N SER A 181 -13.33 5.68 4.09
CA SER A 181 -12.45 6.80 4.45
C SER A 181 -12.34 7.87 3.36
N SER A 182 -12.72 7.55 2.13
CA SER A 182 -12.73 8.47 1.00
C SER A 182 -14.07 9.15 0.76
N LEU A 183 -15.14 8.78 1.49
CA LEU A 183 -16.47 9.36 1.36
C LEU A 183 -16.49 10.85 1.69
N LYS A 184 -17.30 11.56 0.95
CA LYS A 184 -17.60 12.98 1.17
C LYS A 184 -19.11 13.14 1.34
N VAL A 185 -19.54 14.21 1.99
CA VAL A 185 -20.97 14.51 2.18
C VAL A 185 -21.78 14.45 0.89
N LYS A 186 -21.22 14.91 -0.23
CA LYS A 186 -21.85 14.85 -1.55
C LYS A 186 -22.04 13.44 -2.13
N ASP A 187 -21.39 12.43 -1.55
CA ASP A 187 -21.52 11.04 -1.98
C ASP A 187 -22.69 10.34 -1.29
N PHE A 188 -23.38 11.05 -0.41
CA PHE A 188 -24.61 10.64 0.27
C PHE A 188 -25.75 11.60 -0.11
N TYR A 189 -26.78 11.10 -0.79
CA TYR A 189 -27.87 11.90 -1.31
C TYR A 189 -29.13 11.07 -1.54
N GLU A 190 -30.26 11.73 -1.67
CA GLU A 190 -31.54 11.11 -2.01
C GLU A 190 -31.70 11.01 -3.53
N ASP A 191 -32.15 9.85 -4.01
CA ASP A 191 -32.43 9.59 -5.42
C ASP A 191 -33.60 8.63 -5.56
N GLY A 192 -34.69 9.12 -6.17
CA GLY A 192 -35.90 8.32 -6.41
C GLY A 192 -36.59 7.82 -5.14
N GLY A 193 -36.54 8.59 -4.05
CA GLY A 193 -37.13 8.24 -2.76
C GLY A 193 -36.30 7.32 -1.89
N TYR A 194 -35.04 7.07 -2.28
CA TYR A 194 -34.08 6.27 -1.53
C TYR A 194 -32.83 7.08 -1.21
N TRP A 195 -32.33 6.91 0.01
CA TRP A 195 -30.98 7.40 0.34
C TRP A 195 -29.94 6.50 -0.32
N VAL A 196 -28.96 7.12 -0.94
CA VAL A 196 -27.93 6.45 -1.72
C VAL A 196 -26.55 6.88 -1.24
N LEU A 197 -25.66 5.89 -1.12
CA LEU A 197 -24.26 6.11 -0.85
C LEU A 197 -23.43 5.67 -2.04
N VAL A 198 -22.49 6.52 -2.49
CA VAL A 198 -21.63 6.25 -3.64
C VAL A 198 -20.19 6.09 -3.18
N PHE A 199 -19.59 4.95 -3.47
CA PHE A 199 -18.18 4.68 -3.17
C PHE A 199 -17.34 4.62 -4.44
N VAL A 200 -16.09 5.04 -4.30
CA VAL A 200 -15.07 4.76 -5.31
C VAL A 200 -14.36 3.46 -4.94
N VAL A 201 -14.66 2.39 -5.68
CA VAL A 201 -14.05 1.09 -5.45
C VAL A 201 -12.69 0.94 -6.15
N LYS A 202 -11.96 -0.14 -5.84
CA LYS A 202 -10.67 -0.44 -6.47
C LYS A 202 -10.76 -0.38 -7.99
N GLY A 203 -9.87 0.39 -8.62
CA GLY A 203 -9.87 0.63 -10.07
C GLY A 203 -10.64 1.88 -10.50
N GLY A 204 -11.08 2.73 -9.55
CA GLY A 204 -11.73 4.01 -9.84
C GLY A 204 -13.20 3.90 -10.25
N LYS A 205 -13.78 2.70 -10.24
CA LYS A 205 -15.21 2.49 -10.51
C LYS A 205 -16.04 3.02 -9.37
N ARG A 206 -17.17 3.66 -9.69
CA ARG A 206 -18.18 4.06 -8.72
C ARG A 206 -19.16 2.90 -8.48
N ASN A 207 -19.36 2.57 -7.23
CA ASN A 207 -20.41 1.65 -6.79
C ASN A 207 -21.47 2.45 -6.04
N ARG A 208 -22.73 2.17 -6.33
CA ARG A 208 -23.89 2.86 -5.76
C ARG A 208 -24.66 1.87 -4.91
N LEU A 209 -24.93 2.24 -3.67
CA LEU A 209 -25.65 1.44 -2.70
C LEU A 209 -26.86 2.21 -2.19
N ALA A 210 -28.05 1.61 -2.33
CA ALA A 210 -29.23 2.11 -1.62
C ALA A 210 -29.09 1.80 -0.12
N ILE A 211 -29.34 2.80 0.69
CA ILE A 211 -29.23 2.69 2.15
C ILE A 211 -30.50 2.01 2.67
N HIS A 212 -30.31 0.93 3.41
CA HIS A 212 -31.40 0.27 4.13
C HIS A 212 -31.85 1.11 5.34
N GLN A 213 -33.10 0.97 5.74
CA GLN A 213 -33.69 1.73 6.86
C GLN A 213 -32.97 1.53 8.21
N GLU A 214 -32.23 0.42 8.34
CA GLU A 214 -31.44 0.12 9.54
C GLU A 214 -30.02 0.74 9.55
N LEU A 215 -29.62 1.41 8.48
CA LEU A 215 -28.37 2.13 8.35
C LEU A 215 -28.51 3.57 8.80
#